data_d2ae89f88b4ebf9f8616b9beccf216fc
#
_entry.id   d2ae89f88b4ebf9f8616b9beccf216fc
#
_cell.length_a   1.000
_cell.length_b   1.000
_cell.length_c   1.000
_cell.angle_alpha   90.00
_cell.angle_beta   90.00
_cell.angle_gamma   90.00
#
_symmetry.space_group_name_H-M   'P 1'
#
loop_
_entity.id
_entity.type
_entity.pdbx_description
1 polymer ?
#
loop_
_entity_poly.entity_id
_entity_poly.type
_entity_poly.pdbx_seq_one_letter_code
_entity_poly.pdbx_strand_id
1 'polypeptide(L)'
;MKTTPFTEKHIALGAKMHEFAGYNMPIEYSGIIDEHLTVCHSVGVFDVSHMGEFWVKGPHALEFIQEVTSNNAAVLTPGKVQYTCLPNETGGIVDDLLVYAYEPDKYMLVVNAANIEKDWNWCVAHNRVGAELENSSDRMAQLAIQGPKACETLQKLTSVDLSSIPYYTFKVGEFAGVPNVILSNTGYTGAGGFELYFYPEVAMKIWDAIFEAGQEFGIKPIGLGARDTLRLEMGFCLYGNDITDETSPLEAGLGWITKFVEGKNFTNRAALEKQKAEGVSRKLVGFEMIDRGIPRHGYALLNEAGEPIGQVTSGTMSPMRKIGIGMGYVKTEYSKPGTEIYLDNRGRKLKAQVVKPPFRK
;
A
#
# COMPACT_ATOMS: atom_id res chain seq x y z
N MET A 1 7.38 -7.91 21.17
CA MET A 1 6.40 -7.64 20.13
C MET A 1 5.75 -6.30 20.44
N LYS A 2 5.75 -5.36 19.48
CA LYS A 2 5.11 -4.05 19.64
C LYS A 2 3.59 -4.19 19.60
N THR A 3 2.89 -3.19 20.13
CA THR A 3 1.43 -3.09 20.13
C THR A 3 0.99 -1.77 19.48
N THR A 4 -0.22 -1.74 18.97
CA THR A 4 -0.90 -0.50 18.57
C THR A 4 -1.81 -0.01 19.68
N PRO A 5 -2.34 1.21 19.61
CA PRO A 5 -3.34 1.69 20.57
C PRO A 5 -4.62 0.82 20.62
N PHE A 6 -4.84 -0.01 19.61
CA PHE A 6 -6.03 -0.84 19.47
C PHE A 6 -5.82 -2.31 19.81
N THR A 7 -4.61 -2.75 20.16
CA THR A 7 -4.29 -4.17 20.35
C THR A 7 -5.23 -4.85 21.35
N GLU A 8 -5.47 -4.24 22.52
CA GLU A 8 -6.39 -4.79 23.52
C GLU A 8 -7.84 -4.86 23.00
N LYS A 9 -8.24 -3.90 22.17
CA LYS A 9 -9.56 -3.90 21.52
C LYS A 9 -9.70 -5.05 20.54
N HIS A 10 -8.67 -5.34 19.75
CA HIS A 10 -8.66 -6.48 18.83
C HIS A 10 -8.80 -7.81 19.57
N ILE A 11 -8.05 -7.98 20.66
CA ILE A 11 -8.13 -9.17 21.52
C ILE A 11 -9.53 -9.31 22.12
N ALA A 12 -10.10 -8.21 22.67
CA ALA A 12 -11.44 -8.22 23.24
C ALA A 12 -12.54 -8.54 22.23
N LEU A 13 -12.34 -8.18 20.95
CA LEU A 13 -13.25 -8.52 19.85
C LEU A 13 -13.05 -9.96 19.31
N GLY A 14 -12.14 -10.73 19.89
CA GLY A 14 -11.88 -12.12 19.49
C GLY A 14 -11.09 -12.25 18.20
N ALA A 15 -10.32 -11.25 17.82
CA ALA A 15 -9.46 -11.32 16.64
C ALA A 15 -8.41 -12.42 16.76
N LYS A 16 -8.14 -13.10 15.66
CA LYS A 16 -6.99 -13.98 15.52
C LYS A 16 -5.74 -13.11 15.35
N MET A 17 -4.98 -12.99 16.43
CA MET A 17 -3.78 -12.17 16.48
C MET A 17 -2.56 -12.92 15.95
N HIS A 18 -1.67 -12.22 15.28
CA HIS A 18 -0.39 -12.76 14.79
C HIS A 18 0.67 -11.67 14.73
N GLU A 19 1.93 -12.08 14.79
CA GLU A 19 3.05 -11.18 14.56
C GLU A 19 3.07 -10.73 13.09
N PHE A 20 3.14 -9.43 12.90
CA PHE A 20 3.32 -8.81 11.58
C PHE A 20 4.22 -7.57 11.73
N ALA A 21 5.36 -7.58 11.02
CA ALA A 21 6.33 -6.47 11.04
C ALA A 21 6.76 -6.04 12.47
N GLY A 22 6.89 -7.01 13.38
CA GLY A 22 7.24 -6.77 14.79
C GLY A 22 6.07 -6.38 15.69
N TYR A 23 4.87 -6.23 15.16
CA TYR A 23 3.65 -5.88 15.89
C TYR A 23 2.73 -7.07 16.10
N ASN A 24 1.96 -7.06 17.20
CA ASN A 24 0.85 -7.98 17.43
C ASN A 24 -0.41 -7.44 16.71
N MET A 25 -0.76 -8.02 15.57
CA MET A 25 -1.80 -7.50 14.67
C MET A 25 -2.94 -8.49 14.45
N PRO A 26 -4.18 -8.01 14.22
CA PRO A 26 -5.30 -8.86 13.86
C PRO A 26 -5.19 -9.33 12.41
N ILE A 27 -5.17 -10.64 12.20
CA ILE A 27 -5.20 -11.24 10.86
C ILE A 27 -6.63 -11.35 10.34
N GLU A 28 -7.55 -11.78 11.19
CA GLU A 28 -8.99 -11.89 10.90
C GLU A 28 -9.82 -11.84 12.17
N TYR A 29 -11.10 -11.49 12.03
CA TYR A 29 -12.14 -11.52 13.06
C TYR A 29 -13.25 -12.51 12.69
N SER A 30 -14.04 -12.17 11.67
CA SER A 30 -15.15 -13.01 11.18
C SER A 30 -14.76 -13.91 10.02
N GLY A 31 -13.52 -13.85 9.60
CA GLY A 31 -12.97 -14.60 8.48
C GLY A 31 -12.64 -13.72 7.25
N ILE A 32 -11.54 -14.06 6.59
CA ILE A 32 -10.96 -13.24 5.51
C ILE A 32 -11.97 -12.95 4.39
N ILE A 33 -12.77 -13.95 3.98
CA ILE A 33 -13.74 -13.78 2.88
C ILE A 33 -14.88 -12.85 3.30
N ASP A 34 -15.44 -13.05 4.49
CA ASP A 34 -16.53 -12.22 5.01
C ASP A 34 -16.08 -10.75 5.20
N GLU A 35 -14.88 -10.56 5.72
CA GLU A 35 -14.28 -9.24 5.90
C GLU A 35 -14.00 -8.55 4.57
N HIS A 36 -13.44 -9.28 3.60
CA HIS A 36 -13.20 -8.78 2.24
C HIS A 36 -14.51 -8.31 1.59
N LEU A 37 -15.56 -9.12 1.64
CA LEU A 37 -16.87 -8.79 1.06
C LEU A 37 -17.53 -7.61 1.79
N THR A 38 -17.34 -7.50 3.10
CA THR A 38 -17.84 -6.35 3.88
C THR A 38 -17.23 -5.04 3.36
N VAL A 39 -15.92 -5.01 3.11
CA VAL A 39 -15.25 -3.83 2.55
C VAL A 39 -15.75 -3.54 1.13
N CYS A 40 -15.94 -4.55 0.30
CA CYS A 40 -16.41 -4.37 -1.08
C CYS A 40 -17.85 -3.83 -1.15
N HIS A 41 -18.72 -4.20 -0.22
CA HIS A 41 -20.16 -3.93 -0.31
C HIS A 41 -20.68 -2.93 0.72
N SER A 42 -19.93 -2.65 1.77
CA SER A 42 -20.35 -1.75 2.84
C SER A 42 -19.21 -0.91 3.40
N VAL A 43 -18.74 -1.18 4.61
CA VAL A 43 -17.65 -0.45 5.26
C VAL A 43 -16.91 -1.33 6.26
N GLY A 44 -15.59 -1.26 6.22
CA GLY A 44 -14.72 -1.94 7.17
C GLY A 44 -13.65 -1.00 7.73
N VAL A 45 -13.16 -1.31 8.92
CA VAL A 45 -12.14 -0.53 9.62
C VAL A 45 -10.90 -1.39 9.83
N PHE A 46 -9.78 -0.91 9.31
CA PHE A 46 -8.46 -1.51 9.50
C PHE A 46 -7.66 -0.68 10.50
N ASP A 47 -7.08 -1.32 11.50
CA ASP A 47 -5.97 -0.73 12.23
C ASP A 47 -4.71 -0.83 11.38
N VAL A 48 -4.17 0.31 11.01
CA VAL A 48 -2.91 0.43 10.26
C VAL A 48 -1.90 1.30 11.00
N SER A 49 -2.07 1.42 12.33
CA SER A 49 -1.19 2.19 13.21
C SER A 49 0.23 1.64 13.32
N HIS A 50 0.50 0.47 12.73
CA HIS A 50 1.85 -0.10 12.63
C HIS A 50 2.69 0.54 11.52
N MET A 51 2.07 1.29 10.61
CA MET A 51 2.79 2.05 9.58
C MET A 51 3.71 3.10 10.21
N GLY A 52 4.70 3.58 9.44
CA GLY A 52 5.61 4.61 9.89
C GLY A 52 5.30 5.98 9.30
N GLU A 53 5.49 7.02 10.09
CA GLU A 53 5.30 8.42 9.67
C GLU A 53 6.54 9.25 9.99
N PHE A 54 7.12 9.86 8.95
CA PHE A 54 8.26 10.75 9.07
C PHE A 54 7.87 12.15 8.61
N TRP A 55 8.14 13.16 9.44
CA TRP A 55 8.04 14.55 9.02
C TRP A 55 9.34 15.01 8.36
N VAL A 56 9.20 15.74 7.27
CA VAL A 56 10.28 16.41 6.56
C VAL A 56 9.93 17.90 6.49
N LYS A 57 10.76 18.75 7.09
CA LYS A 57 10.45 20.16 7.32
C LYS A 57 11.57 21.08 6.89
N GLY A 58 11.23 22.35 6.72
CA GLY A 58 12.15 23.44 6.45
C GLY A 58 12.39 23.69 4.97
N PRO A 59 13.21 24.72 4.64
CA PRO A 59 13.37 25.21 3.27
C PRO A 59 13.98 24.19 2.31
N HIS A 60 14.64 23.14 2.82
CA HIS A 60 15.22 22.06 2.03
C HIS A 60 14.37 20.79 1.97
N ALA A 61 13.13 20.81 2.51
CA ALA A 61 12.27 19.64 2.57
C ALA A 61 11.94 19.09 1.18
N LEU A 62 11.51 19.94 0.25
CA LEU A 62 11.20 19.53 -1.12
C LEU A 62 12.44 19.00 -1.85
N GLU A 63 13.58 19.67 -1.71
CA GLU A 63 14.83 19.26 -2.32
C GLU A 63 15.23 17.85 -1.85
N PHE A 64 15.18 17.58 -0.54
CA PHE A 64 15.41 16.26 0.02
C PHE A 64 14.49 15.19 -0.58
N ILE A 65 13.17 15.43 -0.60
CA ILE A 65 12.19 14.48 -1.15
C ILE A 65 12.47 14.22 -2.64
N GLN A 66 12.82 15.26 -3.40
CA GLN A 66 13.17 15.13 -4.81
C GLN A 66 14.43 14.27 -5.05
N GLU A 67 15.39 14.30 -4.11
CA GLU A 67 16.63 13.51 -4.22
C GLU A 67 16.42 12.02 -3.85
N VAL A 68 15.54 11.73 -2.90
CA VAL A 68 15.38 10.35 -2.40
C VAL A 68 14.22 9.58 -3.04
N THR A 69 13.27 10.26 -3.68
CA THR A 69 12.09 9.60 -4.27
C THR A 69 12.12 9.62 -5.80
N SER A 70 11.50 8.63 -6.42
CA SER A 70 11.43 8.48 -7.89
C SER A 70 10.40 9.41 -8.54
N ASN A 71 9.34 9.79 -7.84
CA ASN A 71 8.26 10.61 -8.39
C ASN A 71 8.57 12.12 -8.25
N ASN A 72 7.90 12.95 -9.02
CA ASN A 72 8.11 14.39 -9.00
C ASN A 72 7.26 15.06 -7.91
N ALA A 73 7.85 15.26 -6.72
CA ALA A 73 7.18 15.92 -5.61
C ALA A 73 7.01 17.44 -5.82
N ALA A 74 7.72 18.05 -6.78
CA ALA A 74 7.61 19.49 -7.06
C ALA A 74 6.24 19.91 -7.61
N VAL A 75 5.44 18.94 -8.09
CA VAL A 75 4.06 19.20 -8.55
C VAL A 75 3.03 19.18 -7.42
N LEU A 76 3.44 18.80 -6.20
CA LEU A 76 2.55 18.74 -5.06
C LEU A 76 2.30 20.13 -4.48
N THR A 77 1.05 20.39 -4.18
CA THR A 77 0.61 21.55 -3.40
C THR A 77 0.01 21.09 -2.08
N PRO A 78 -0.06 21.93 -1.03
CA PRO A 78 -0.68 21.55 0.24
C PRO A 78 -2.05 20.87 0.07
N GLY A 79 -2.27 19.76 0.76
CA GLY A 79 -3.45 18.94 0.64
C GLY A 79 -3.36 17.81 -0.38
N LYS A 80 -2.25 17.68 -1.11
CA LYS A 80 -2.03 16.60 -2.09
C LYS A 80 -1.23 15.44 -1.48
N VAL A 81 -1.50 14.24 -1.99
CA VAL A 81 -0.79 13.00 -1.65
C VAL A 81 -0.19 12.41 -2.92
N GLN A 82 0.98 11.82 -2.83
CA GLN A 82 1.66 11.18 -3.96
C GLN A 82 2.22 9.83 -3.57
N TYR A 83 1.94 8.82 -4.40
CA TYR A 83 2.61 7.53 -4.31
C TYR A 83 3.97 7.60 -5.02
N THR A 84 5.00 7.06 -4.39
CA THR A 84 6.37 7.06 -4.90
C THR A 84 7.15 5.86 -4.35
N CYS A 85 8.40 5.72 -4.75
CA CYS A 85 9.33 4.79 -4.12
C CYS A 85 10.68 5.46 -3.86
N LEU A 86 11.47 4.84 -2.97
CA LEU A 86 12.86 5.17 -2.68
C LEU A 86 13.75 4.22 -3.51
N PRO A 87 14.32 4.65 -4.65
CA PRO A 87 15.28 3.84 -5.38
C PRO A 87 16.58 3.72 -4.60
N ASN A 88 17.22 2.53 -4.64
CA ASN A 88 18.55 2.36 -4.08
C ASN A 88 19.65 2.51 -5.13
N GLU A 89 20.92 2.51 -4.71
CA GLU A 89 22.07 2.71 -5.60
C GLU A 89 22.35 1.51 -6.52
N THR A 90 21.78 0.34 -6.23
CA THR A 90 22.01 -0.90 -6.96
C THR A 90 20.91 -1.24 -7.97
N GLY A 91 19.86 -0.43 -8.04
CA GLY A 91 18.78 -0.56 -9.02
C GLY A 91 17.47 -1.13 -8.47
N GLY A 92 17.42 -1.42 -7.17
CA GLY A 92 16.20 -1.88 -6.50
C GLY A 92 15.44 -0.76 -5.79
N ILE A 93 14.49 -1.16 -4.95
CA ILE A 93 13.59 -0.29 -4.22
C ILE A 93 13.80 -0.49 -2.72
N VAL A 94 14.16 0.57 -1.99
CA VAL A 94 14.27 0.54 -0.53
C VAL A 94 12.90 0.37 0.11
N ASP A 95 11.93 1.17 -0.33
CA ASP A 95 10.51 1.07 0.05
C ASP A 95 9.63 1.81 -0.96
N ASP A 96 8.34 1.49 -0.97
CA ASP A 96 7.29 2.30 -1.58
C ASP A 96 6.52 3.03 -0.48
N LEU A 97 6.11 4.26 -0.75
CA LEU A 97 5.59 5.15 0.27
C LEU A 97 4.63 6.19 -0.31
N LEU A 98 3.92 6.86 0.61
CA LEU A 98 3.14 8.05 0.29
C LEU A 98 3.86 9.31 0.78
N VAL A 99 3.81 10.37 -0.01
CA VAL A 99 4.24 11.72 0.34
C VAL A 99 3.02 12.61 0.47
N TYR A 100 2.81 13.15 1.65
CA TYR A 100 1.75 14.12 1.97
C TYR A 100 2.34 15.52 1.95
N ALA A 101 1.90 16.39 1.04
CA ALA A 101 2.23 17.81 1.10
C ALA A 101 1.32 18.50 2.12
N TYR A 102 1.80 18.64 3.37
CA TYR A 102 0.98 19.10 4.49
C TYR A 102 0.84 20.63 4.51
N GLU A 103 1.95 21.32 4.43
CA GLU A 103 2.07 22.77 4.35
C GLU A 103 3.23 23.11 3.39
N PRO A 104 3.41 24.37 2.99
CA PRO A 104 4.66 24.77 2.35
C PRO A 104 5.85 24.35 3.22
N ASP A 105 6.85 23.73 2.62
CA ASP A 105 8.06 23.25 3.30
C ASP A 105 7.82 22.26 4.46
N LYS A 106 6.67 21.56 4.45
CA LYS A 106 6.35 20.52 5.43
C LYS A 106 5.63 19.36 4.79
N TYR A 107 6.25 18.21 4.86
CA TYR A 107 5.76 16.96 4.26
C TYR A 107 5.73 15.86 5.30
N MET A 108 4.83 14.89 5.10
CA MET A 108 4.80 13.64 5.85
C MET A 108 5.03 12.47 4.89
N LEU A 109 5.99 11.62 5.21
CA LEU A 109 6.21 10.35 4.53
C LEU A 109 5.53 9.25 5.31
N VAL A 110 4.72 8.43 4.63
CA VAL A 110 4.07 7.26 5.23
C VAL A 110 4.69 6.00 4.62
N VAL A 111 5.40 5.22 5.45
CA VAL A 111 6.24 4.10 5.04
C VAL A 111 5.73 2.76 5.57
N ASN A 112 6.16 1.66 4.95
CA ASN A 112 5.76 0.33 5.36
C ASN A 112 6.32 -0.04 6.74
N ALA A 113 5.50 -0.70 7.55
CA ALA A 113 5.82 -1.05 8.93
C ALA A 113 7.14 -1.84 9.09
N ALA A 114 7.36 -2.83 8.24
CA ALA A 114 8.58 -3.66 8.27
C ALA A 114 9.85 -2.87 7.93
N ASN A 115 9.71 -1.71 7.30
CA ASN A 115 10.80 -0.91 6.78
C ASN A 115 11.07 0.37 7.57
N ILE A 116 10.33 0.65 8.64
CA ILE A 116 10.45 1.92 9.40
C ILE A 116 11.90 2.25 9.75
N GLU A 117 12.64 1.30 10.35
CA GLU A 117 14.02 1.53 10.73
C GLU A 117 14.95 1.64 9.51
N LYS A 118 14.76 0.79 8.51
CA LYS A 118 15.50 0.82 7.25
C LYS A 118 15.33 2.16 6.52
N ASP A 119 14.10 2.60 6.38
CA ASP A 119 13.75 3.83 5.67
C ASP A 119 14.22 5.06 6.43
N TRP A 120 14.10 5.06 7.75
CA TRP A 120 14.63 6.13 8.58
C TRP A 120 16.14 6.29 8.42
N ASN A 121 16.87 5.19 8.54
CA ASN A 121 18.31 5.19 8.38
C ASN A 121 18.73 5.61 6.95
N TRP A 122 17.97 5.18 5.94
CA TRP A 122 18.15 5.60 4.56
C TRP A 122 17.96 7.11 4.40
N CYS A 123 16.87 7.65 4.91
CA CYS A 123 16.59 9.08 4.85
C CYS A 123 17.67 9.92 5.55
N VAL A 124 18.09 9.49 6.75
CA VAL A 124 19.16 10.18 7.48
C VAL A 124 20.48 10.15 6.71
N ALA A 125 20.87 8.99 6.17
CA ALA A 125 22.12 8.83 5.42
C ALA A 125 22.13 9.63 4.09
N HIS A 126 20.96 9.85 3.47
CA HIS A 126 20.82 10.54 2.20
C HIS A 126 20.39 12.00 2.33
N ASN A 127 20.26 12.53 3.55
CA ASN A 127 19.89 13.92 3.80
C ASN A 127 21.10 14.85 3.64
N ARG A 128 21.54 15.04 2.41
CA ARG A 128 22.70 15.87 2.06
C ARG A 128 22.40 17.37 2.10
N VAL A 129 21.14 17.72 1.94
CA VAL A 129 20.69 19.11 1.86
C VAL A 129 20.34 19.72 3.22
N GLY A 130 20.32 18.90 4.27
CA GLY A 130 20.06 19.38 5.65
C GLY A 130 18.58 19.69 5.91
N ALA A 131 17.65 18.91 5.34
CA ALA A 131 16.25 19.00 5.71
C ALA A 131 16.06 18.55 7.18
N GLU A 132 15.08 19.11 7.87
CA GLU A 132 14.72 18.67 9.22
C GLU A 132 13.89 17.40 9.13
N LEU A 133 14.40 16.29 9.69
CA LEU A 133 13.73 14.99 9.72
C LEU A 133 13.27 14.65 11.13
N GLU A 134 12.04 14.14 11.25
CA GLU A 134 11.46 13.70 12.52
C GLU A 134 10.71 12.41 12.35
N ASN A 135 11.11 11.35 13.06
CA ASN A 135 10.36 10.09 13.09
C ASN A 135 9.24 10.18 14.16
N SER A 136 8.00 10.23 13.69
CA SER A 136 6.80 10.31 14.53
C SER A 136 6.01 9.02 14.60
N SER A 137 6.54 7.91 14.08
CA SER A 137 5.82 6.63 13.95
C SER A 137 5.20 6.14 15.26
N ASP A 138 5.90 6.27 16.39
CA ASP A 138 5.39 5.85 17.70
C ASP A 138 4.40 6.87 18.34
N ARG A 139 4.21 8.03 17.71
CA ARG A 139 3.35 9.11 18.21
C ARG A 139 2.12 9.35 17.33
N MET A 140 1.90 8.51 16.34
CA MET A 140 0.75 8.58 15.46
C MET A 140 -0.02 7.26 15.46
N ALA A 141 -1.32 7.35 15.36
CA ALA A 141 -2.22 6.23 15.11
C ALA A 141 -2.92 6.45 13.77
N GLN A 142 -3.20 5.37 13.08
CA GLN A 142 -3.84 5.41 11.77
C GLN A 142 -4.93 4.35 11.67
N LEU A 143 -6.11 4.77 11.23
CA LEU A 143 -7.20 3.87 10.84
C LEU A 143 -7.52 4.07 9.36
N ALA A 144 -7.74 2.97 8.65
CA ALA A 144 -8.28 2.99 7.30
C ALA A 144 -9.75 2.53 7.35
N ILE A 145 -10.66 3.41 6.95
CA ILE A 145 -12.10 3.15 6.89
C ILE A 145 -12.47 3.07 5.41
N GLN A 146 -12.74 1.86 4.94
CA GLN A 146 -12.80 1.55 3.53
C GLN A 146 -14.12 0.88 3.15
N GLY A 147 -14.61 1.21 1.95
CA GLY A 147 -15.83 0.67 1.37
C GLY A 147 -16.78 1.75 0.88
N PRO A 148 -17.81 1.38 0.09
CA PRO A 148 -18.74 2.34 -0.50
C PRO A 148 -19.56 3.12 0.53
N LYS A 149 -19.67 2.63 1.78
CA LYS A 149 -20.37 3.32 2.89
C LYS A 149 -19.42 4.06 3.84
N ALA A 150 -18.13 4.11 3.56
CA ALA A 150 -17.16 4.79 4.41
C ALA A 150 -17.41 6.29 4.51
N CYS A 151 -17.63 6.98 3.38
CA CYS A 151 -17.90 8.41 3.38
C CYS A 151 -19.17 8.77 4.16
N GLU A 152 -20.26 8.05 3.94
CA GLU A 152 -21.53 8.27 4.68
C GLU A 152 -21.36 8.05 6.20
N THR A 153 -20.60 7.02 6.58
CA THR A 153 -20.30 6.73 7.98
C THR A 153 -19.52 7.87 8.63
N LEU A 154 -18.42 8.27 8.03
CA LEU A 154 -17.50 9.26 8.59
C LEU A 154 -18.08 10.67 8.56
N GLN A 155 -18.92 11.01 7.58
CA GLN A 155 -19.53 12.32 7.46
C GLN A 155 -20.40 12.70 8.67
N LYS A 156 -20.90 11.73 9.43
CA LYS A 156 -21.65 11.96 10.68
C LYS A 156 -20.79 12.53 11.81
N LEU A 157 -19.46 12.40 11.69
CA LEU A 157 -18.51 12.69 12.77
C LEU A 157 -17.66 13.95 12.53
N THR A 158 -17.87 14.63 11.40
CA THR A 158 -17.11 15.84 11.04
C THR A 158 -17.96 16.82 10.25
N SER A 159 -17.67 18.09 10.42
CA SER A 159 -18.24 19.18 9.59
C SER A 159 -17.47 19.38 8.28
N VAL A 160 -16.31 18.74 8.12
CA VAL A 160 -15.56 18.76 6.85
C VAL A 160 -16.38 18.00 5.81
N ASP A 161 -16.66 18.62 4.67
CA ASP A 161 -17.31 17.92 3.56
C ASP A 161 -16.35 16.89 2.94
N LEU A 162 -16.51 15.63 3.34
CA LEU A 162 -15.68 14.51 2.89
C LEU A 162 -15.88 14.21 1.39
N SER A 163 -17.09 14.41 0.88
CA SER A 163 -17.39 14.18 -0.53
C SER A 163 -16.64 15.14 -1.47
N SER A 164 -16.21 16.28 -0.94
CA SER A 164 -15.42 17.29 -1.65
C SER A 164 -13.92 17.03 -1.66
N ILE A 165 -13.44 15.97 -1.00
CA ILE A 165 -12.01 15.61 -0.95
C ILE A 165 -11.70 14.65 -2.10
N PRO A 166 -11.00 15.10 -3.16
CA PRO A 166 -10.65 14.23 -4.29
C PRO A 166 -9.72 13.08 -3.87
N TYR A 167 -9.72 12.01 -4.63
CA TYR A 167 -8.80 10.90 -4.41
C TYR A 167 -7.34 11.35 -4.44
N TYR A 168 -6.53 10.86 -3.53
CA TYR A 168 -5.13 11.30 -3.27
C TYR A 168 -5.01 12.77 -2.87
N THR A 169 -5.99 13.23 -2.09
CA THR A 169 -5.92 14.51 -1.37
C THR A 169 -6.42 14.32 0.06
N PHE A 170 -6.11 15.28 0.92
CA PHE A 170 -6.52 15.27 2.31
C PHE A 170 -6.89 16.67 2.80
N LYS A 171 -7.62 16.70 3.88
CA LYS A 171 -7.89 17.89 4.69
C LYS A 171 -7.55 17.59 6.15
N VAL A 172 -7.27 18.64 6.90
CA VAL A 172 -7.10 18.56 8.36
C VAL A 172 -8.31 19.25 9.00
N GLY A 173 -8.93 18.59 9.96
CA GLY A 173 -10.13 19.14 10.59
C GLY A 173 -10.48 18.44 11.88
N GLU A 174 -11.58 18.88 12.50
CA GLU A 174 -12.16 18.21 13.66
C GLU A 174 -12.88 16.93 13.21
N PHE A 175 -12.68 15.85 13.95
CA PHE A 175 -13.34 14.57 13.73
C PHE A 175 -13.71 13.95 15.08
N ALA A 176 -14.98 13.58 15.27
CA ALA A 176 -15.51 13.04 16.53
C ALA A 176 -15.15 13.90 17.75
N GLY A 177 -15.12 15.24 17.60
CA GLY A 177 -14.73 16.18 18.66
C GLY A 177 -13.22 16.17 18.97
N VAL A 178 -12.40 15.64 18.07
CA VAL A 178 -10.93 15.68 18.15
C VAL A 178 -10.40 16.64 17.09
N PRO A 179 -9.66 17.70 17.47
CA PRO A 179 -9.09 18.63 16.50
C PRO A 179 -7.89 18.05 15.76
N ASN A 180 -7.56 18.64 14.62
CA ASN A 180 -6.34 18.36 13.85
C ASN A 180 -6.19 16.90 13.38
N VAL A 181 -7.29 16.22 13.09
CA VAL A 181 -7.26 14.89 12.46
C VAL A 181 -7.01 15.07 10.96
N ILE A 182 -6.09 14.29 10.41
CA ILE A 182 -5.88 14.22 8.97
C ILE A 182 -6.95 13.30 8.39
N LEU A 183 -7.73 13.82 7.43
CA LEU A 183 -8.80 13.12 6.72
C LEU A 183 -8.35 12.92 5.27
N SER A 184 -7.80 11.76 4.96
CA SER A 184 -7.16 11.48 3.67
C SER A 184 -8.03 10.56 2.80
N ASN A 185 -8.35 11.01 1.58
CA ASN A 185 -9.02 10.15 0.60
C ASN A 185 -7.97 9.27 -0.11
N THR A 186 -7.47 8.32 0.65
CA THR A 186 -6.50 7.30 0.25
C THR A 186 -6.91 5.94 0.79
N GLY A 187 -6.28 4.89 0.31
CA GLY A 187 -6.52 3.53 0.77
C GLY A 187 -5.79 2.50 -0.07
N TYR A 188 -5.90 1.25 0.35
CA TYR A 188 -5.18 0.11 -0.23
C TYR A 188 -6.15 -1.03 -0.61
N THR A 189 -7.42 -0.68 -0.86
CA THR A 189 -8.50 -1.66 -1.08
C THR A 189 -9.18 -1.55 -2.43
N GLY A 190 -9.06 -0.39 -3.10
CA GLY A 190 -9.82 -0.09 -4.31
C GLY A 190 -11.34 0.02 -4.11
N ALA A 191 -11.81 0.02 -2.86
CA ALA A 191 -13.23 0.11 -2.53
C ALA A 191 -13.68 1.55 -2.18
N GLY A 192 -12.74 2.50 -2.21
CA GLY A 192 -12.96 3.86 -1.72
C GLY A 192 -12.88 3.96 -0.21
N GLY A 193 -12.92 5.16 0.31
CA GLY A 193 -12.87 5.43 1.74
C GLY A 193 -11.78 6.41 2.12
N PHE A 194 -11.44 6.42 3.41
CA PHE A 194 -10.52 7.37 3.99
C PHE A 194 -9.51 6.67 4.90
N GLU A 195 -8.35 7.31 5.05
CA GLU A 195 -7.37 7.02 6.09
C GLU A 195 -7.33 8.22 7.04
N LEU A 196 -7.41 7.95 8.34
CA LEU A 196 -7.41 8.95 9.39
C LEU A 196 -6.12 8.85 10.19
N TYR A 197 -5.46 9.99 10.42
CA TYR A 197 -4.25 10.07 11.25
C TYR A 197 -4.53 10.97 12.45
N PHE A 198 -4.16 10.51 13.62
CA PHE A 198 -4.41 11.19 14.90
C PHE A 198 -3.43 10.72 15.97
N TYR A 199 -3.43 11.36 17.13
CA TYR A 199 -2.57 10.95 18.24
C TYR A 199 -3.14 9.72 18.98
N PRO A 200 -2.28 8.82 19.50
CA PRO A 200 -2.69 7.58 20.17
C PRO A 200 -3.65 7.78 21.35
N GLU A 201 -3.55 8.92 22.05
CA GLU A 201 -4.35 9.22 23.25
C GLU A 201 -5.85 9.33 22.96
N VAL A 202 -6.24 9.62 21.73
CA VAL A 202 -7.63 9.75 21.29
C VAL A 202 -8.12 8.53 20.51
N ALA A 203 -7.28 7.52 20.36
CA ALA A 203 -7.54 6.38 19.50
C ALA A 203 -8.87 5.68 19.80
N MET A 204 -9.12 5.34 21.08
CA MET A 204 -10.35 4.64 21.46
C MET A 204 -11.60 5.49 21.28
N LYS A 205 -11.53 6.79 21.52
CA LYS A 205 -12.65 7.72 21.26
C LYS A 205 -13.04 7.71 19.78
N ILE A 206 -12.04 7.77 18.90
CA ILE A 206 -12.24 7.76 17.44
C ILE A 206 -12.79 6.40 16.98
N TRP A 207 -12.22 5.30 17.47
CA TRP A 207 -12.69 3.94 17.16
C TRP A 207 -14.16 3.76 17.52
N ASP A 208 -14.52 4.04 18.75
CA ASP A 208 -15.89 3.83 19.23
C ASP A 208 -16.90 4.72 18.48
N ALA A 209 -16.54 5.97 18.18
CA ALA A 209 -17.38 6.87 17.39
C ALA A 209 -17.60 6.36 15.96
N ILE A 210 -16.57 5.84 15.30
CA ILE A 210 -16.69 5.27 13.94
C ILE A 210 -17.60 4.05 13.95
N PHE A 211 -17.43 3.13 14.90
CA PHE A 211 -18.26 1.93 14.98
C PHE A 211 -19.72 2.24 15.32
N GLU A 212 -19.99 3.23 16.18
CA GLU A 212 -21.33 3.71 16.44
C GLU A 212 -21.96 4.30 15.17
N ALA A 213 -21.25 5.18 14.48
CA ALA A 213 -21.73 5.83 13.25
C ALA A 213 -22.01 4.85 12.10
N GLY A 214 -21.26 3.74 12.04
CA GLY A 214 -21.37 2.73 10.99
C GLY A 214 -22.33 1.57 11.27
N GLN A 215 -22.97 1.53 12.45
CA GLN A 215 -23.84 0.41 12.85
C GLN A 215 -24.92 0.09 11.81
N GLU A 216 -25.60 1.12 11.29
CA GLU A 216 -26.66 0.93 10.28
C GLU A 216 -26.16 0.31 8.97
N PHE A 217 -24.87 0.41 8.67
CA PHE A 217 -24.26 -0.17 7.48
C PHE A 217 -23.61 -1.53 7.75
N GLY A 218 -23.72 -2.05 8.97
CA GLY A 218 -23.08 -3.31 9.34
C GLY A 218 -21.55 -3.24 9.34
N ILE A 219 -20.98 -2.11 9.77
CA ILE A 219 -19.54 -1.90 9.87
C ILE A 219 -18.84 -3.02 10.64
N LYS A 220 -17.70 -3.47 10.14
CA LYS A 220 -16.90 -4.53 10.78
C LYS A 220 -15.43 -4.11 10.95
N PRO A 221 -14.76 -4.62 11.99
CA PRO A 221 -13.31 -4.58 12.06
C PRO A 221 -12.75 -5.57 11.04
N ILE A 222 -11.65 -5.20 10.39
CA ILE A 222 -11.07 -5.93 9.28
C ILE A 222 -9.59 -6.22 9.57
N GLY A 223 -9.20 -7.48 9.41
CA GLY A 223 -7.83 -7.92 9.64
C GLY A 223 -6.92 -7.82 8.42
N LEU A 224 -5.64 -8.09 8.64
CA LEU A 224 -4.59 -8.02 7.61
C LEU A 224 -4.77 -9.07 6.51
N GLY A 225 -5.45 -10.18 6.80
CA GLY A 225 -5.75 -11.20 5.79
C GLY A 225 -6.64 -10.67 4.66
N ALA A 226 -7.70 -9.93 4.99
CA ALA A 226 -8.55 -9.29 4.00
C ALA A 226 -7.85 -8.08 3.35
N ARG A 227 -6.99 -7.35 4.08
CA ARG A 227 -6.15 -6.31 3.49
C ARG A 227 -5.31 -6.85 2.33
N ASP A 228 -4.71 -8.03 2.49
CA ASP A 228 -3.89 -8.65 1.44
C ASP A 228 -4.73 -9.11 0.24
N THR A 229 -5.89 -9.74 0.46
CA THR A 229 -6.75 -10.16 -0.65
C THR A 229 -7.33 -8.97 -1.42
N LEU A 230 -7.70 -7.89 -0.73
CA LEU A 230 -8.23 -6.66 -1.34
C LEU A 230 -7.18 -5.95 -2.20
N ARG A 231 -5.97 -5.72 -1.67
CA ARG A 231 -4.89 -5.07 -2.42
C ARG A 231 -4.49 -5.89 -3.65
N LEU A 232 -4.46 -7.22 -3.52
CA LEU A 232 -4.08 -8.11 -4.62
C LEU A 232 -5.12 -8.09 -5.74
N GLU A 233 -6.41 -8.06 -5.43
CA GLU A 233 -7.46 -7.89 -6.45
C GLU A 233 -7.32 -6.59 -7.25
N MET A 234 -6.69 -5.58 -6.66
CA MET A 234 -6.38 -4.31 -7.36
C MET A 234 -5.04 -4.33 -8.08
N GLY A 235 -4.21 -5.35 -7.85
CA GLY A 235 -2.86 -5.42 -8.39
C GLY A 235 -1.88 -4.46 -7.70
N PHE A 236 -2.16 -4.05 -6.46
CA PHE A 236 -1.26 -3.20 -5.69
C PHE A 236 -0.10 -4.02 -5.14
N CYS A 237 1.12 -3.50 -5.29
CA CYS A 237 2.32 -4.12 -4.76
C CYS A 237 2.32 -4.21 -3.24
N LEU A 238 2.90 -5.29 -2.72
CA LEU A 238 3.30 -5.42 -1.32
C LEU A 238 4.82 -5.51 -1.27
N TYR A 239 5.44 -4.57 -0.53
CA TYR A 239 6.88 -4.59 -0.33
C TYR A 239 7.32 -5.87 0.43
N GLY A 240 8.41 -6.44 -0.01
CA GLY A 240 8.89 -7.74 0.48
C GLY A 240 8.35 -8.94 -0.33
N ASN A 241 7.28 -8.73 -1.10
CA ASN A 241 6.71 -9.74 -1.99
C ASN A 241 6.90 -9.34 -3.46
N ASP A 242 6.22 -8.28 -3.90
CA ASP A 242 6.16 -7.87 -5.31
C ASP A 242 7.28 -6.88 -5.69
N ILE A 243 7.77 -6.15 -4.72
CA ILE A 243 8.90 -5.20 -4.84
C ILE A 243 9.86 -5.39 -3.67
N THR A 244 11.15 -5.28 -3.94
CA THR A 244 12.23 -5.50 -2.98
C THR A 244 13.45 -4.64 -3.32
N ASP A 245 14.50 -4.74 -2.52
CA ASP A 245 15.81 -4.14 -2.78
C ASP A 245 16.47 -4.64 -4.09
N GLU A 246 15.97 -5.72 -4.69
CA GLU A 246 16.49 -6.35 -5.90
C GLU A 246 15.61 -6.13 -7.14
N THR A 247 14.48 -5.46 -7.00
CA THR A 247 13.56 -5.19 -8.12
C THR A 247 13.52 -3.72 -8.45
N SER A 248 13.71 -3.38 -9.73
CA SER A 248 13.64 -1.99 -10.14
C SER A 248 12.19 -1.49 -10.27
N PRO A 249 11.98 -0.18 -10.13
CA PRO A 249 10.65 0.40 -10.37
C PRO A 249 10.11 0.09 -11.78
N LEU A 250 10.99 0.00 -12.78
CA LEU A 250 10.59 -0.25 -14.16
C LEU A 250 10.19 -1.71 -14.38
N GLU A 251 10.89 -2.66 -13.77
CA GLU A 251 10.50 -4.08 -13.77
C GLU A 251 9.15 -4.30 -13.07
N ALA A 252 8.91 -3.55 -12.00
CA ALA A 252 7.71 -3.65 -11.17
C ALA A 252 6.47 -2.97 -11.78
N GLY A 253 6.58 -2.37 -12.96
CA GLY A 253 5.48 -1.62 -13.58
C GLY A 253 5.24 -0.26 -12.94
N LEU A 254 6.16 0.24 -12.13
CA LEU A 254 6.12 1.53 -11.43
C LEU A 254 6.78 2.68 -12.23
N GLY A 255 6.93 2.51 -13.54
CA GLY A 255 7.46 3.56 -14.41
C GLY A 255 6.62 4.85 -14.40
N TRP A 256 5.33 4.75 -14.11
CA TRP A 256 4.43 5.92 -14.02
C TRP A 256 4.72 6.81 -12.79
N ILE A 257 5.40 6.30 -11.77
CA ILE A 257 5.89 7.07 -10.61
C ILE A 257 7.41 7.28 -10.66
N THR A 258 8.07 6.98 -11.76
CA THR A 258 9.52 7.18 -11.94
C THR A 258 9.72 8.27 -12.98
N LYS A 259 9.97 9.50 -12.53
CA LYS A 259 9.91 10.70 -13.36
C LYS A 259 11.30 11.19 -13.76
N PHE A 260 11.59 11.15 -15.03
CA PHE A 260 12.85 11.63 -15.64
C PHE A 260 12.68 13.05 -16.19
N VAL A 261 12.11 13.95 -15.38
CA VAL A 261 11.92 15.36 -15.77
C VAL A 261 13.17 16.17 -15.52
N GLU A 262 13.29 17.33 -16.18
CA GLU A 262 14.38 18.26 -15.98
C GLU A 262 14.43 18.76 -14.53
N GLY A 263 15.63 18.92 -14.00
CA GLY A 263 15.88 19.39 -12.64
C GLY A 263 15.61 18.39 -11.53
N LYS A 264 15.07 17.20 -11.84
CA LYS A 264 14.85 16.14 -10.85
C LYS A 264 16.02 15.14 -10.85
N ASN A 265 16.88 15.29 -9.85
CA ASN A 265 17.99 14.36 -9.61
C ASN A 265 17.63 13.48 -8.40
N PHE A 266 17.44 12.20 -8.64
CA PHE A 266 17.17 11.24 -7.56
C PHE A 266 18.17 10.08 -7.60
N THR A 267 18.27 9.37 -6.49
CA THR A 267 19.17 8.21 -6.33
C THR A 267 19.03 7.26 -7.51
N ASN A 268 20.15 6.95 -8.14
CA ASN A 268 20.27 6.01 -9.27
C ASN A 268 19.49 6.40 -10.54
N ARG A 269 19.11 7.68 -10.71
CA ARG A 269 18.37 8.14 -11.88
C ARG A 269 19.02 7.71 -13.22
N ALA A 270 20.33 7.92 -13.37
CA ALA A 270 21.02 7.64 -14.64
C ALA A 270 20.91 6.16 -15.06
N ALA A 271 21.08 5.25 -14.12
CA ALA A 271 20.94 3.82 -14.39
C ALA A 271 19.51 3.42 -14.72
N LEU A 272 18.52 3.99 -14.02
CA LEU A 272 17.09 3.74 -14.31
C LEU A 272 16.67 4.35 -15.65
N GLU A 273 17.19 5.52 -16.03
CA GLU A 273 16.96 6.14 -17.34
C GLU A 273 17.53 5.29 -18.48
N LYS A 274 18.73 4.76 -18.28
CA LYS A 274 19.34 3.79 -19.20
C LYS A 274 18.49 2.51 -19.31
N GLN A 275 18.07 1.93 -18.18
CA GLN A 275 17.20 0.75 -18.17
C GLN A 275 15.87 1.00 -18.92
N LYS A 276 15.30 2.21 -18.79
CA LYS A 276 14.09 2.61 -19.54
C LYS A 276 14.34 2.61 -21.06
N ALA A 277 15.50 3.10 -21.49
CA ALA A 277 15.84 3.16 -22.90
C ALA A 277 16.15 1.77 -23.50
N GLU A 278 16.83 0.91 -22.75
CA GLU A 278 17.24 -0.44 -23.18
C GLU A 278 16.12 -1.48 -22.99
N GLY A 279 15.15 -1.21 -22.12
CA GLY A 279 14.11 -2.15 -21.70
C GLY A 279 14.56 -3.02 -20.54
N VAL A 280 13.60 -3.77 -19.99
CA VAL A 280 13.83 -4.69 -18.86
C VAL A 280 13.75 -6.15 -19.32
N SER A 281 14.51 -7.02 -18.68
CA SER A 281 14.55 -8.45 -19.01
C SER A 281 13.36 -9.23 -18.42
N ARG A 282 12.74 -8.70 -17.38
CA ARG A 282 11.58 -9.28 -16.71
C ARG A 282 10.58 -8.18 -16.31
N LYS A 283 9.31 -8.57 -16.15
CA LYS A 283 8.26 -7.65 -15.72
C LYS A 283 7.36 -8.31 -14.70
N LEU A 284 6.91 -7.53 -13.72
CA LEU A 284 5.81 -7.90 -12.84
C LEU A 284 4.50 -7.86 -13.63
N VAL A 285 3.79 -8.98 -13.64
CA VAL A 285 2.49 -9.13 -14.31
C VAL A 285 1.42 -9.63 -13.35
N GLY A 286 0.17 -9.31 -13.66
CA GLY A 286 -0.97 -10.01 -13.08
C GLY A 286 -1.32 -11.23 -13.92
N PHE A 287 -1.84 -12.29 -13.30
CA PHE A 287 -2.35 -13.47 -14.00
C PHE A 287 -3.53 -14.09 -13.27
N GLU A 288 -4.39 -14.74 -14.06
CA GLU A 288 -5.56 -15.48 -13.57
C GLU A 288 -5.39 -16.95 -13.88
N MET A 289 -5.78 -17.81 -12.95
CA MET A 289 -5.80 -19.26 -13.17
C MET A 289 -6.95 -19.64 -14.13
N ILE A 290 -6.63 -20.43 -15.14
CA ILE A 290 -7.60 -21.10 -16.01
C ILE A 290 -7.94 -22.44 -15.38
N ASP A 291 -6.92 -23.22 -15.03
CA ASP A 291 -7.10 -24.45 -14.28
C ASP A 291 -7.34 -24.16 -12.78
N ARG A 292 -8.03 -25.04 -12.10
CA ARG A 292 -8.31 -24.91 -10.67
C ARG A 292 -7.02 -25.00 -9.87
N GLY A 293 -6.65 -23.91 -9.23
CA GLY A 293 -5.46 -23.80 -8.38
C GLY A 293 -5.35 -22.44 -7.72
N ILE A 294 -4.56 -22.37 -6.67
CA ILE A 294 -4.29 -21.11 -5.93
C ILE A 294 -2.80 -20.83 -6.02
N PRO A 295 -2.38 -19.74 -6.68
CA PRO A 295 -0.98 -19.32 -6.70
C PRO A 295 -0.50 -18.98 -5.29
N ARG A 296 0.76 -19.25 -5.00
CA ARG A 296 1.42 -18.90 -3.75
C ARG A 296 2.80 -18.31 -4.02
N HIS A 297 3.22 -17.44 -3.13
CA HIS A 297 4.56 -16.87 -3.18
C HIS A 297 5.62 -17.97 -3.36
N GLY A 298 6.57 -17.74 -4.28
CA GLY A 298 7.67 -18.64 -4.55
C GLY A 298 7.36 -19.78 -5.55
N TYR A 299 6.11 -20.00 -5.96
CA TYR A 299 5.81 -20.99 -6.99
C TYR A 299 6.40 -20.55 -8.33
N ALA A 300 6.97 -21.52 -9.06
CA ALA A 300 7.53 -21.25 -10.39
C ALA A 300 6.42 -20.96 -11.41
N LEU A 301 6.72 -20.04 -12.31
CA LEU A 301 5.94 -19.82 -13.54
C LEU A 301 6.70 -20.43 -14.71
N LEU A 302 5.99 -21.16 -15.55
CA LEU A 302 6.55 -21.95 -16.64
C LEU A 302 5.94 -21.53 -17.98
N ASN A 303 6.65 -21.80 -19.07
CA ASN A 303 6.10 -21.76 -20.41
C ASN A 303 5.38 -23.07 -20.76
N GLU A 304 4.85 -23.18 -21.98
CA GLU A 304 4.15 -24.37 -22.46
C GLU A 304 5.03 -25.63 -22.44
N ALA A 305 6.34 -25.48 -22.74
CA ALA A 305 7.32 -26.56 -22.70
C ALA A 305 7.69 -27.01 -21.26
N GLY A 306 7.23 -26.30 -20.22
CA GLY A 306 7.56 -26.58 -18.84
C GLY A 306 8.89 -25.96 -18.37
N GLU A 307 9.43 -25.04 -19.12
CA GLU A 307 10.67 -24.34 -18.77
C GLU A 307 10.35 -23.15 -17.83
N PRO A 308 11.18 -22.88 -16.81
CA PRO A 308 10.99 -21.75 -15.91
C PRO A 308 11.10 -20.42 -16.63
N ILE A 309 10.09 -19.57 -16.50
CA ILE A 309 10.07 -18.20 -17.06
C ILE A 309 9.95 -17.12 -15.98
N GLY A 310 9.70 -17.51 -14.74
CA GLY A 310 9.53 -16.56 -13.65
C GLY A 310 9.04 -17.19 -12.36
N GLN A 311 8.53 -16.33 -11.47
CA GLN A 311 8.11 -16.74 -10.14
C GLN A 311 6.93 -15.90 -9.64
N VAL A 312 6.02 -16.53 -8.90
CA VAL A 312 4.91 -15.89 -8.21
C VAL A 312 5.44 -15.09 -7.02
N THR A 313 5.03 -13.84 -6.92
CA THR A 313 5.34 -12.95 -5.78
C THR A 313 4.18 -12.85 -4.80
N SER A 314 2.94 -12.81 -5.30
CA SER A 314 1.72 -12.80 -4.50
C SER A 314 0.64 -13.63 -5.17
N GLY A 315 -0.18 -14.32 -4.39
CA GLY A 315 -1.27 -15.12 -4.94
C GLY A 315 -2.32 -15.47 -3.91
N THR A 316 -3.57 -15.56 -4.34
CA THR A 316 -4.72 -15.92 -3.52
C THR A 316 -5.87 -16.47 -4.35
N MET A 317 -6.88 -17.01 -3.67
CA MET A 317 -8.21 -17.17 -4.23
C MET A 317 -8.95 -15.84 -4.12
N SER A 318 -9.32 -15.23 -5.25
CA SER A 318 -10.11 -14.00 -5.24
C SER A 318 -11.47 -14.22 -4.59
N PRO A 319 -11.81 -13.54 -3.47
CA PRO A 319 -13.13 -13.67 -2.86
C PRO A 319 -14.27 -13.22 -3.77
N MET A 320 -14.04 -12.18 -4.59
CA MET A 320 -15.05 -11.64 -5.50
C MET A 320 -15.23 -12.52 -6.75
N ARG A 321 -14.15 -13.05 -7.31
CA ARG A 321 -14.18 -13.78 -8.59
C ARG A 321 -14.18 -15.29 -8.45
N LYS A 322 -13.82 -15.83 -7.28
CA LYS A 322 -13.74 -17.27 -6.95
C LYS A 322 -12.81 -18.05 -7.89
N ILE A 323 -11.75 -17.39 -8.35
CA ILE A 323 -10.66 -17.99 -9.12
C ILE A 323 -9.32 -17.64 -8.47
N GLY A 324 -8.30 -18.45 -8.73
CA GLY A 324 -6.94 -18.12 -8.34
C GLY A 324 -6.43 -16.92 -9.14
N ILE A 325 -5.88 -15.94 -8.45
CA ILE A 325 -5.22 -14.76 -9.04
C ILE A 325 -3.83 -14.61 -8.44
N GLY A 326 -2.93 -14.04 -9.20
CA GLY A 326 -1.58 -13.80 -8.71
C GLY A 326 -0.86 -12.67 -9.43
N MET A 327 0.23 -12.26 -8.81
CA MET A 327 1.26 -11.41 -9.41
C MET A 327 2.58 -12.18 -9.41
N GLY A 328 3.42 -11.90 -10.39
CA GLY A 328 4.73 -12.52 -10.48
C GLY A 328 5.59 -11.88 -11.55
N TYR A 329 6.90 -12.06 -11.43
CA TYR A 329 7.84 -11.67 -12.47
C TYR A 329 7.91 -12.76 -13.51
N VAL A 330 7.84 -12.37 -14.77
CA VAL A 330 8.11 -13.23 -15.93
C VAL A 330 9.10 -12.56 -16.86
N LYS A 331 9.84 -13.36 -17.65
CA LYS A 331 10.65 -12.82 -18.75
C LYS A 331 9.78 -11.94 -19.62
N THR A 332 10.31 -10.82 -20.08
CA THR A 332 9.55 -9.75 -20.78
C THR A 332 8.77 -10.29 -21.99
N GLU A 333 9.27 -11.28 -22.71
CA GLU A 333 8.60 -11.91 -23.85
C GLU A 333 7.26 -12.57 -23.50
N TYR A 334 7.05 -12.97 -22.21
CA TYR A 334 5.81 -13.55 -21.69
C TYR A 334 4.89 -12.55 -20.99
N SER A 335 5.25 -11.27 -20.94
CA SER A 335 4.56 -10.26 -20.11
C SER A 335 3.29 -9.67 -20.74
N LYS A 336 3.01 -9.95 -22.00
CA LYS A 336 1.85 -9.37 -22.70
C LYS A 336 0.52 -9.95 -22.17
N PRO A 337 -0.48 -9.13 -21.85
CA PRO A 337 -1.82 -9.61 -21.51
C PRO A 337 -2.37 -10.55 -22.60
N GLY A 338 -3.00 -11.65 -22.18
CA GLY A 338 -3.46 -12.71 -23.07
C GLY A 338 -2.47 -13.86 -23.25
N THR A 339 -1.21 -13.71 -22.83
CA THR A 339 -0.21 -14.79 -22.90
C THR A 339 -0.57 -15.91 -21.94
N GLU A 340 -0.60 -17.15 -22.44
CA GLU A 340 -0.74 -18.33 -21.61
C GLU A 340 0.60 -18.65 -20.90
N ILE A 341 0.51 -18.85 -19.61
CA ILE A 341 1.61 -19.28 -18.74
C ILE A 341 1.13 -20.43 -17.86
N TYR A 342 2.03 -21.06 -17.16
CA TYR A 342 1.69 -22.22 -16.33
C TYR A 342 2.27 -22.03 -14.91
N LEU A 343 1.46 -22.38 -13.92
CA LEU A 343 1.87 -22.44 -12.53
C LEU A 343 2.40 -23.83 -12.21
N ASP A 344 3.60 -23.96 -11.68
CA ASP A 344 4.07 -25.20 -11.07
C ASP A 344 3.49 -25.33 -9.66
N ASN A 345 2.45 -26.14 -9.55
CA ASN A 345 1.87 -26.50 -8.26
C ASN A 345 2.36 -27.87 -7.82
N ARG A 346 3.57 -27.93 -7.22
CA ARG A 346 4.18 -29.16 -6.71
C ARG A 346 4.30 -30.25 -7.79
N GLY A 347 4.84 -29.89 -8.93
CA GLY A 347 5.03 -30.77 -10.08
C GLY A 347 3.81 -30.93 -11.00
N ARG A 348 2.69 -30.26 -10.68
CA ARG A 348 1.51 -30.18 -11.55
C ARG A 348 1.51 -28.85 -12.30
N LYS A 349 1.58 -28.93 -13.61
CA LYS A 349 1.52 -27.75 -14.50
C LYS A 349 0.06 -27.33 -14.69
N LEU A 350 -0.33 -26.19 -14.11
CA LEU A 350 -1.67 -25.62 -14.18
C LEU A 350 -1.69 -24.40 -15.07
N LYS A 351 -2.61 -24.36 -16.02
CA LYS A 351 -2.75 -23.25 -16.97
C LYS A 351 -3.25 -21.99 -16.28
N ALA A 352 -2.64 -20.87 -16.67
CA ALA A 352 -2.99 -19.52 -16.27
C ALA A 352 -2.85 -18.56 -17.48
N GLN A 353 -3.35 -17.35 -17.35
CA GLN A 353 -3.25 -16.33 -18.39
C GLN A 353 -2.82 -15.01 -17.76
N VAL A 354 -1.85 -14.34 -18.40
CA VAL A 354 -1.46 -12.98 -18.06
C VAL A 354 -2.61 -12.03 -18.35
N VAL A 355 -2.94 -11.20 -17.36
CA VAL A 355 -3.99 -10.18 -17.45
C VAL A 355 -3.48 -8.83 -16.94
N LYS A 356 -4.15 -7.77 -17.33
CA LYS A 356 -3.88 -6.43 -16.79
C LYS A 356 -4.72 -6.21 -15.54
N PRO A 357 -4.14 -5.98 -14.36
CA PRO A 357 -4.89 -5.56 -13.18
C PRO A 357 -5.65 -4.24 -13.43
N PRO A 358 -6.71 -3.94 -12.67
CA PRO A 358 -7.23 -4.72 -11.54
C PRO A 358 -7.97 -5.99 -11.96
N PHE A 359 -7.92 -7.02 -11.10
CA PHE A 359 -8.68 -8.27 -11.29
C PHE A 359 -10.16 -8.08 -10.98
N ARG A 360 -10.47 -7.22 -10.03
CA ARG A 360 -11.82 -6.78 -9.71
C ARG A 360 -12.14 -5.51 -10.50
N LYS A 361 -13.27 -5.53 -11.20
CA LYS A 361 -13.83 -4.39 -11.94
C LYS A 361 -14.81 -3.63 -11.07
#